data_4acfe99b0b32fcae43d07cfc676df35c
#
_entry.id   4acfe99b0b32fcae43d07cfc676df35c
#
_cell.length_a   1.000
_cell.length_b   1.000
_cell.length_c   1.000
_cell.angle_alpha   90.00
_cell.angle_beta   90.00
_cell.angle_gamma   90.00
#
_symmetry.space_group_name_H-M   'P 1'
#
loop_
_entity.id
_entity.type
_entity.pdbx_description
1 polymer ?
#
loop_
_entity_poly.entity_id
_entity_poly.type
_entity_poly.pdbx_seq_one_letter_code
_entity_poly.pdbx_strand_id
1 'polypeptide(L)' 'MGKYRKKPVVVEAIQLTQRVTIHTLEGDMTGNPGDWLITGVNGERDPCKDDIFQKTYEPAD' A
#
# COMPACT_ATOMS: atom_id res chain seq x y z
N MET A 1 -1.28 -29.07 -9.67
CA MET A 1 -1.01 -27.65 -9.40
C MET A 1 -1.96 -26.79 -10.22
N GLY A 2 -2.65 -25.87 -9.59
CA GLY A 2 -3.59 -24.99 -10.28
C GLY A 2 -3.00 -23.60 -10.54
N LYS A 3 -3.71 -22.82 -11.31
CA LYS A 3 -3.40 -21.40 -11.51
C LYS A 3 -4.41 -20.59 -10.72
N TYR A 4 -3.95 -19.53 -10.10
CA TYR A 4 -4.80 -18.67 -9.28
C TYR A 4 -4.62 -17.22 -9.67
N ARG A 5 -5.69 -16.46 -9.57
CA ARG A 5 -5.70 -15.02 -9.82
C ARG A 5 -5.98 -14.31 -8.50
N LYS A 6 -5.23 -13.26 -8.23
CA LYS A 6 -5.51 -12.40 -7.09
C LYS A 6 -6.87 -11.74 -7.28
N LYS A 7 -7.74 -11.82 -6.27
CA LYS A 7 -9.04 -11.16 -6.34
C LYS A 7 -8.86 -9.65 -6.35
N PRO A 8 -9.66 -8.92 -7.11
CA PRO A 8 -9.63 -7.47 -7.06
C PRO A 8 -10.14 -7.00 -5.70
N VAL A 9 -9.36 -6.17 -5.02
CA VAL A 9 -9.70 -5.65 -3.70
C VAL A 9 -9.46 -4.16 -3.72
N VAL A 10 -10.45 -3.40 -3.27
CA VAL A 10 -10.31 -1.95 -3.12
C VAL A 10 -9.62 -1.66 -1.81
N VAL A 11 -8.56 -0.86 -1.86
CA VAL A 11 -7.81 -0.42 -0.68
C VAL A 11 -7.82 1.10 -0.63
N GLU A 12 -7.56 1.64 0.54
CA GLU A 12 -7.34 3.07 0.69
C GLU A 12 -5.86 3.37 0.56
N ALA A 13 -5.54 4.49 -0.09
CA ALA A 13 -4.16 4.90 -0.26
C ALA A 13 -4.06 6.41 -0.21
N ILE A 14 -3.07 6.91 0.51
CA ILE A 14 -2.74 8.33 0.53
C ILE A 14 -1.26 8.48 0.22
N GLN A 15 -0.93 9.52 -0.54
CA GLN A 15 0.47 9.82 -0.82
C GLN A 15 1.04 10.63 0.33
N LEU A 16 2.20 10.19 0.81
CA LEU A 16 2.87 10.85 1.93
C LEU A 16 3.56 12.12 1.47
N THR A 17 3.45 13.15 2.29
CA THR A 17 4.12 14.43 2.06
C THR A 17 5.30 14.64 2.98
N GLN A 18 5.50 13.75 3.94
CA GLN A 18 6.60 13.79 4.88
C GLN A 18 6.95 12.38 5.32
N ARG A 19 8.13 12.21 5.92
CA ARG A 19 8.54 10.90 6.41
C ARG A 19 7.72 10.52 7.64
N VAL A 20 7.20 9.29 7.66
CA VAL A 20 6.42 8.76 8.77
C VAL A 20 6.89 7.35 9.12
N THR A 21 6.70 6.97 10.37
CA THR A 21 6.88 5.59 10.81
C THR A 21 5.54 4.89 10.77
N ILE A 22 5.51 3.72 10.12
CA ILE A 22 4.30 2.95 9.93
C ILE A 22 4.45 1.64 10.70
N HIS A 23 3.51 1.37 11.59
CA HIS A 23 3.49 0.14 12.38
C HIS A 23 2.79 -0.95 11.57
N THR A 24 3.53 -1.98 11.17
CA THR A 24 2.99 -3.10 10.39
C THR A 24 3.07 -4.38 11.20
N LEU A 25 2.42 -5.44 10.71
CA LEU A 25 2.46 -6.75 11.36
C LEU A 25 3.88 -7.34 11.39
N GLU A 26 4.73 -6.89 10.48
CA GLU A 26 6.13 -7.35 10.38
C GLU A 26 7.10 -6.44 11.13
N GLY A 27 6.60 -5.42 11.83
CA GLY A 27 7.40 -4.45 12.54
C GLY A 27 7.23 -3.06 11.97
N ASP A 28 8.05 -2.12 12.46
CA ASP A 28 7.96 -0.73 12.01
C ASP A 28 8.67 -0.57 10.67
N MET A 29 8.04 0.16 9.78
CA MET A 29 8.58 0.51 8.48
C MET A 29 8.55 2.03 8.32
N THR A 30 9.43 2.56 7.47
CA THR A 30 9.49 3.99 7.21
C THR A 30 8.90 4.28 5.84
N GLY A 31 7.93 5.21 5.78
CA GLY A 31 7.45 5.79 4.54
C GLY A 31 8.07 7.15 4.34
N ASN A 32 8.54 7.43 3.13
CA ASN A 32 9.20 8.69 2.77
C ASN A 32 8.25 9.57 1.95
N PRO A 33 8.52 10.88 1.85
CA PRO A 33 7.72 11.75 0.99
C PRO A 33 7.66 11.19 -0.44
N GLY A 34 6.46 11.17 -1.02
CA GLY A 34 6.22 10.60 -2.34
C GLY A 34 5.80 9.13 -2.31
N ASP A 35 6.10 8.42 -1.24
CA ASP A 35 5.60 7.05 -1.05
C ASP A 35 4.10 7.09 -0.76
N TRP A 36 3.46 5.93 -0.88
CA TRP A 36 2.04 5.78 -0.59
C TRP A 36 1.85 4.95 0.66
N LEU A 37 0.89 5.34 1.48
CA LEU A 37 0.45 4.55 2.62
C LEU A 37 -0.81 3.83 2.21
N ILE A 38 -0.72 2.51 2.14
CA ILE A 38 -1.83 1.64 1.75
C ILE A 38 -2.48 1.09 3.01
N THR A 39 -3.80 1.20 3.09
CA THR A 39 -4.57 0.59 4.17
C THR A 39 -5.45 -0.50 3.55
N GLY A 40 -5.22 -1.73 3.96
CA GLY A 40 -5.95 -2.88 3.46
C GLY A 40 -7.30 -3.08 4.14
N VAL A 41 -8.03 -4.10 3.69
CA VAL A 41 -9.41 -4.35 4.15
C VAL A 41 -9.51 -4.69 5.63
N ASN A 42 -8.44 -5.22 6.21
CA ASN A 42 -8.41 -5.56 7.63
C ASN A 42 -7.73 -4.48 8.49
N GLY A 43 -7.50 -3.32 7.91
CA GLY A 43 -6.85 -2.23 8.61
C GLY A 43 -5.33 -2.31 8.63
N GLU A 44 -4.73 -3.30 7.99
CA GLU A 44 -3.28 -3.41 7.88
C GLU A 44 -2.74 -2.28 7.01
N ARG A 45 -1.55 -1.78 7.37
CA ARG A 45 -0.97 -0.61 6.73
C ARG A 45 0.43 -0.95 6.26
N ASP A 46 0.76 -0.52 5.05
CA ASP A 46 2.07 -0.74 4.44
C ASP A 46 2.47 0.46 3.60
N PRO A 47 3.78 0.81 3.59
CA PRO A 47 4.27 1.80 2.63
C PRO A 47 4.50 1.15 1.27
N CYS A 48 4.31 1.93 0.22
CA CYS A 48 4.53 1.49 -1.14
C CYS A 48 5.22 2.62 -1.91
N LYS A 49 6.27 2.29 -2.64
CA LYS A 49 6.97 3.28 -3.46
C LYS A 49 6.08 3.73 -4.62
N ASP A 50 6.20 5.00 -5.00
CA ASP A 50 5.35 5.58 -6.01
C ASP A 50 5.38 4.83 -7.34
N ASP A 51 6.57 4.47 -7.83
CA ASP A 51 6.70 3.75 -9.09
C ASP A 51 6.00 2.39 -9.06
N ILE A 52 6.11 1.68 -7.94
CA ILE A 52 5.44 0.40 -7.75
C ILE A 52 3.93 0.61 -7.63
N PHE A 53 3.52 1.65 -6.90
CA PHE A 53 2.10 1.97 -6.73
C PHE A 53 1.44 2.23 -8.09
N GLN A 54 2.07 3.01 -8.95
CA GLN A 54 1.53 3.33 -10.27
C GLN A 54 1.38 2.10 -11.16
N LYS A 55 2.22 1.10 -10.98
CA LYS A 55 2.15 -0.15 -11.74
C LYS A 55 1.14 -1.14 -11.19
N THR A 56 0.82 -1.04 -9.91
CA THR A 56 0.03 -2.06 -9.20
C THR A 56 -1.42 -1.65 -8.98
N TYR A 57 -1.66 -0.36 -8.80
CA TYR A 57 -2.97 0.17 -8.44
C TYR A 57 -3.46 1.18 -9.46
N GLU A 58 -4.78 1.32 -9.51
CA GLU A 58 -5.43 2.33 -10.31
C GLU A 58 -6.59 2.92 -9.51
N PRO A 59 -7.03 4.14 -9.82
CA PRO A 59 -8.17 4.72 -9.10
C PRO A 59 -9.40 3.83 -9.19
N ALA A 60 -10.11 3.70 -8.07
CA ALA A 60 -11.36 2.96 -8.01
C ALA A 60 -12.49 3.95 -7.75
N ASP A 61 -13.44 4.00 -8.65
CA ASP A 61 -14.59 4.91 -8.53
C ASP A 61 -15.74 4.28 -7.78
#